data_fa1adfac493b8c602b4f6b44a312bc93
#
_entry.id   fa1adfac493b8c602b4f6b44a312bc93
#
_cell.length_a   1.000
_cell.length_b   1.000
_cell.length_c   1.000
_cell.angle_alpha   90.00
_cell.angle_beta   90.00
_cell.angle_gamma   90.00
#
_symmetry.space_group_name_H-M   'P 1'
#
loop_
_entity.id
_entity.type
_entity.pdbx_description
1 polymer ?
#
loop_
_entity_poly.entity_id
_entity_poly.type
_entity_poly.pdbx_seq_one_letter_code
_entity_poly.pdbx_strand_id
1 'polypeptide(L)'
;MICQACGVEAPTKYVSFHQNIGALVMRFSKSVEGELCKSCIHQHFWSLTGTTFLLGWWGTISLVITPFLLLNNVGRYMFCLGMEAVPPGAQRPTLTDEDIARIEPHAQYVFDRLNAGDELLAISKEVANMARVTPAQVMLFVHAVVSQPQQ
;
A
#
# COMPACT_ATOMS: atom_id res chain seq x y z
N MET A 1 5.55 -13.39 -4.80
CA MET A 1 4.31 -12.58 -4.86
C MET A 1 4.69 -11.14 -5.16
N ILE A 2 3.77 -10.32 -5.68
CA ILE A 2 4.06 -8.91 -6.02
C ILE A 2 3.64 -8.04 -4.83
N CYS A 3 4.56 -7.20 -4.36
CA CYS A 3 4.28 -6.24 -3.29
C CYS A 3 3.32 -5.15 -3.80
N GLN A 4 2.18 -4.95 -3.14
CA GLN A 4 1.17 -3.98 -3.56
C GLN A 4 1.62 -2.51 -3.40
N ALA A 5 2.66 -2.24 -2.58
CA ALA A 5 3.15 -0.88 -2.39
C ALA A 5 4.28 -0.49 -3.35
N CYS A 6 5.20 -1.39 -3.68
CA CYS A 6 6.36 -1.07 -4.52
C CYS A 6 6.47 -1.88 -5.81
N GLY A 7 5.55 -2.83 -6.04
CA GLY A 7 5.52 -3.66 -7.24
C GLY A 7 6.64 -4.70 -7.36
N VAL A 8 7.55 -4.77 -6.40
CA VAL A 8 8.67 -5.72 -6.43
C VAL A 8 8.15 -7.15 -6.24
N GLU A 9 8.69 -8.08 -7.01
CA GLU A 9 8.42 -9.50 -6.84
C GLU A 9 9.29 -10.04 -5.70
N ALA A 10 8.67 -10.29 -4.55
CA ALA A 10 9.32 -10.73 -3.32
C ALA A 10 8.33 -11.50 -2.43
N PRO A 11 8.80 -12.18 -1.38
CA PRO A 11 7.92 -12.67 -0.33
C PRO A 11 7.11 -11.53 0.29
N THR A 12 5.79 -11.66 0.29
CA THR A 12 4.86 -10.68 0.85
C THR A 12 4.07 -11.26 2.00
N LYS A 13 3.56 -10.39 2.86
CA LYS A 13 2.66 -10.75 3.95
C LYS A 13 1.57 -9.69 4.08
N TYR A 14 0.34 -10.16 4.34
CA TYR A 14 -0.76 -9.24 4.58
C TYR A 14 -0.58 -8.51 5.90
N VAL A 15 -0.61 -7.19 5.84
CA VAL A 15 -0.54 -6.30 7.00
C VAL A 15 -1.63 -5.25 6.93
N SER A 16 -2.02 -4.76 8.10
CA SER A 16 -2.94 -3.64 8.26
C SER A 16 -2.38 -2.76 9.37
N PHE A 17 -1.78 -1.64 8.99
CA PHE A 17 -1.25 -0.64 9.91
C PHE A 17 -2.19 0.55 9.96
N HIS A 18 -2.40 1.04 11.17
CA HIS A 18 -3.27 2.17 11.42
C HIS A 18 -2.50 3.36 11.98
N GLN A 19 -2.76 4.52 11.42
CA GLN A 19 -2.27 5.81 11.90
C GLN A 19 -3.43 6.57 12.55
N ASN A 20 -3.16 7.19 13.67
CA ASN A 20 -4.09 8.08 14.34
C ASN A 20 -3.41 9.40 14.70
N ILE A 21 -4.03 10.49 14.30
CA ILE A 21 -3.62 11.85 14.67
C ILE A 21 -4.79 12.47 15.43
N GLY A 22 -4.58 12.74 16.71
CA GLY A 22 -5.56 13.42 17.56
C GLY A 22 -5.34 14.93 17.53
N ALA A 23 -6.39 15.71 17.28
CA ALA A 23 -6.39 17.16 17.36
C ALA A 23 -7.61 17.61 18.17
N LEU A 24 -7.42 17.76 19.48
CA LEU A 24 -8.46 18.19 20.42
C LEU A 24 -9.81 17.47 20.26
N VAL A 25 -10.64 17.91 19.33
CA VAL A 25 -11.98 17.38 19.04
C VAL A 25 -12.03 16.64 17.69
N MET A 26 -11.03 16.85 16.82
CA MET A 26 -10.96 16.21 15.49
C MET A 26 -9.97 15.04 15.50
N ARG A 27 -10.31 14.00 14.76
CA ARG A 27 -9.48 12.81 14.61
C ARG A 27 -9.25 12.54 13.12
N PHE A 28 -7.99 12.41 12.75
CA PHE A 28 -7.60 11.96 11.42
C PHE A 28 -7.01 10.56 11.51
N SER A 29 -7.59 9.62 10.78
CA SER A 29 -7.08 8.25 10.72
C SER A 29 -6.71 7.89 9.29
N LYS A 30 -5.58 7.20 9.14
CA LYS A 30 -5.13 6.61 7.88
C LYS A 30 -4.78 5.15 8.14
N SER A 31 -5.16 4.26 7.22
CA SER A 31 -4.73 2.87 7.25
C SER A 31 -3.98 2.51 5.98
N VAL A 32 -3.03 1.60 6.12
CA VAL A 32 -2.35 0.95 5.01
C VAL A 32 -2.52 -0.54 5.17
N GLU A 33 -3.22 -1.15 4.23
CA GLU A 33 -3.58 -2.56 4.23
C GLU A 33 -3.14 -3.20 2.92
N GLY A 34 -2.67 -4.43 2.98
CA GLY A 34 -2.33 -5.19 1.80
C GLY A 34 -1.14 -6.13 1.96
N GLU A 35 -0.83 -6.81 0.87
CA GLU A 35 0.32 -7.71 0.73
C GLU A 35 1.59 -6.91 0.48
N LEU A 36 2.42 -6.74 1.51
CA LEU A 36 3.63 -5.93 1.46
C LEU A 36 4.89 -6.77 1.62
N CYS A 37 5.96 -6.39 0.92
CA CYS A 37 7.29 -6.94 1.14
C CYS A 37 7.91 -6.39 2.43
N LYS A 38 8.92 -7.07 2.98
CA LYS A 38 9.58 -6.70 4.24
C LYS A 38 10.06 -5.25 4.29
N SER A 39 10.61 -4.74 3.20
CA SER A 39 11.09 -3.34 3.13
C SER A 39 9.94 -2.33 3.25
N CYS A 40 8.83 -2.56 2.54
CA CYS A 40 7.65 -1.70 2.63
C CYS A 40 6.97 -1.79 4.00
N ILE A 41 6.88 -2.99 4.59
CA ILE A 41 6.37 -3.18 5.94
C ILE A 41 7.17 -2.34 6.94
N HIS A 42 8.51 -2.41 6.87
CA HIS A 42 9.38 -1.63 7.74
C HIS A 42 9.18 -0.12 7.57
N GLN A 43 9.13 0.36 6.34
CA GLN A 43 8.93 1.79 6.03
C GLN A 43 7.58 2.29 6.53
N HIS A 44 6.49 1.58 6.23
CA HIS A 44 5.14 1.96 6.64
C HIS A 44 4.96 1.86 8.16
N PHE A 45 5.53 0.83 8.79
CA PHE A 45 5.48 0.69 10.24
C PHE A 45 6.07 1.93 10.95
N TRP A 46 7.28 2.32 10.62
CA TRP A 46 7.92 3.46 11.27
C TRP A 46 7.22 4.78 10.95
N SER A 47 6.78 4.97 9.71
CA SER A 47 6.05 6.19 9.31
C SER A 47 4.72 6.33 10.06
N LEU A 48 3.88 5.29 10.05
CA LEU A 48 2.53 5.36 10.64
C LEU A 48 2.56 5.28 12.17
N THR A 49 3.39 4.39 12.72
CA THR A 49 3.52 4.19 14.17
C THR A 49 4.22 5.35 14.83
N GLY A 50 5.29 5.89 14.20
CA GLY A 50 5.98 7.08 14.69
C GLY A 50 5.08 8.31 14.73
N THR A 51 4.31 8.55 13.68
CA THR A 51 3.33 9.64 13.65
C THR A 51 2.25 9.45 14.72
N THR A 52 1.73 8.23 14.87
CA THR A 52 0.73 7.92 15.90
C THR A 52 1.30 8.10 17.30
N PHE A 53 2.55 7.70 17.52
CA PHE A 53 3.22 7.85 18.81
C PHE A 53 3.43 9.32 19.20
N LEU A 54 3.75 10.19 18.24
CA LEU A 54 3.99 11.62 18.50
C LEU A 54 2.69 12.44 18.57
N LEU A 55 1.75 12.18 17.67
CA LEU A 55 0.55 13.01 17.47
C LEU A 55 -0.75 12.36 17.91
N GLY A 56 -0.73 11.08 18.27
CA GLY A 56 -1.92 10.34 18.69
C GLY A 56 -2.46 10.72 20.07
N TRP A 57 -1.70 11.44 20.90
CA TRP A 57 -2.05 11.75 22.29
C TRP A 57 -2.83 13.05 22.48
N TRP A 58 -2.96 13.87 21.45
CA TRP A 58 -3.49 15.25 21.55
C TRP A 58 -5.02 15.37 21.52
N GLY A 59 -5.74 14.27 21.65
CA GLY A 59 -7.20 14.25 21.73
C GLY A 59 -7.71 13.29 22.79
N THR A 60 -8.79 13.61 23.49
CA THR A 60 -9.35 12.78 24.56
C THR A 60 -9.73 11.37 24.09
N ILE A 61 -10.36 11.26 22.92
CA ILE A 61 -10.71 9.98 22.28
C ILE A 61 -9.45 9.28 21.78
N SER A 62 -8.53 10.04 21.19
CA SER A 62 -7.28 9.51 20.67
C SER A 62 -6.39 8.96 21.78
N LEU A 63 -6.38 9.55 22.97
CA LEU A 63 -5.61 9.09 24.12
C LEU A 63 -5.99 7.65 24.53
N VAL A 64 -7.26 7.28 24.40
CA VAL A 64 -7.73 5.92 24.71
C VAL A 64 -7.43 4.96 23.57
N ILE A 65 -7.58 5.38 22.32
CA ILE A 65 -7.45 4.51 21.14
C ILE A 65 -5.98 4.30 20.75
N THR A 66 -5.13 5.29 20.92
CA THR A 66 -3.72 5.26 20.51
C THR A 66 -2.94 4.04 21.03
N PRO A 67 -3.01 3.67 22.33
CA PRO A 67 -2.27 2.50 22.83
C PRO A 67 -2.71 1.20 22.15
N PHE A 68 -3.98 1.04 21.83
CA PHE A 68 -4.47 -0.16 21.12
C PHE A 68 -3.97 -0.21 19.67
N LEU A 69 -3.93 0.93 18.98
CA LEU A 69 -3.38 1.00 17.63
C LEU A 69 -1.88 0.76 17.60
N LEU A 70 -1.15 1.30 18.57
CA LEU A 70 0.28 1.04 18.71
C LEU A 70 0.57 -0.43 18.97
N LEU A 71 -0.18 -1.07 19.88
CA LEU A 71 -0.05 -2.51 20.15
C LEU A 71 -0.38 -3.35 18.91
N ASN A 72 -1.43 -3.02 18.16
CA ASN A 72 -1.76 -3.70 16.92
C ASN A 72 -0.62 -3.57 15.88
N ASN A 73 -0.12 -2.35 15.67
CA ASN A 73 0.95 -2.11 14.71
C ASN A 73 2.24 -2.84 15.10
N VAL A 74 2.64 -2.77 16.37
CA VAL A 74 3.84 -3.46 16.89
C VAL A 74 3.67 -4.98 16.79
N GLY A 75 2.52 -5.52 17.21
CA GLY A 75 2.25 -6.96 17.13
C GLY A 75 2.35 -7.48 15.70
N ARG A 76 1.70 -6.80 14.74
CA ARG A 76 1.78 -7.17 13.31
C ARG A 76 3.20 -7.06 12.76
N TYR A 77 3.93 -6.00 13.12
CA TYR A 77 5.31 -5.83 12.71
C TYR A 77 6.21 -6.95 13.25
N MET A 78 6.07 -7.34 14.51
CA MET A 78 6.84 -8.44 15.10
C MET A 78 6.61 -9.76 14.36
N PHE A 79 5.37 -10.07 13.96
CA PHE A 79 5.06 -11.25 13.14
C PHE A 79 5.68 -11.19 11.74
N CYS A 80 6.05 -10.00 11.26
CA CYS A 80 6.69 -9.82 9.95
C CYS A 80 8.23 -9.80 10.02
N LEU A 81 8.83 -9.70 11.19
CA LEU A 81 10.30 -9.69 11.34
C LEU A 81 10.97 -10.96 10.81
N GLY A 82 10.31 -12.11 10.97
CA GLY A 82 10.76 -13.41 10.47
C GLY A 82 10.63 -13.62 8.96
N MET A 83 10.10 -12.64 8.21
CA MET A 83 9.99 -12.75 6.74
C MET A 83 11.37 -12.70 6.08
N GLU A 84 11.49 -13.41 4.97
CA GLU A 84 12.66 -13.30 4.09
C GLU A 84 12.80 -11.87 3.57
N ALA A 85 14.05 -11.42 3.46
CA ALA A 85 14.35 -10.12 2.87
C ALA A 85 14.01 -10.11 1.38
N VAL A 86 13.79 -8.92 0.84
CA VAL A 86 13.68 -8.73 -0.61
C VAL A 86 14.97 -9.24 -1.26
N PRO A 87 14.92 -10.14 -2.27
CA PRO A 87 16.12 -10.67 -2.89
C PRO A 87 17.03 -9.57 -3.42
N PRO A 88 18.36 -9.68 -3.22
CA PRO A 88 19.31 -8.76 -3.83
C PRO A 88 19.20 -8.88 -5.37
N GLY A 89 18.87 -7.81 -6.04
CA GLY A 89 18.62 -7.79 -7.50
C GLY A 89 17.14 -7.74 -7.91
N ALA A 90 16.21 -7.81 -6.97
CA ALA A 90 14.80 -7.54 -7.24
C ALA A 90 14.65 -6.06 -7.66
N GLN A 91 14.45 -5.84 -8.96
CA GLN A 91 14.28 -4.50 -9.51
C GLN A 91 12.86 -4.00 -9.21
N ARG A 92 12.76 -2.74 -8.81
CA ARG A 92 11.46 -2.08 -8.76
C ARG A 92 10.99 -1.89 -10.20
N PRO A 93 9.76 -2.29 -10.52
CA PRO A 93 9.24 -2.02 -11.85
C PRO A 93 9.24 -0.51 -12.07
N THR A 94 9.71 -0.09 -13.23
CA THR A 94 9.63 1.30 -13.69
C THR A 94 8.47 1.40 -14.65
N LEU A 95 7.76 2.51 -14.59
CA LEU A 95 6.68 2.83 -15.52
C LEU A 95 7.24 3.82 -16.54
N THR A 96 7.41 3.38 -17.77
CA THR A 96 7.85 4.24 -18.87
C THR A 96 6.65 4.85 -19.59
N ASP A 97 6.86 5.93 -20.35
CA ASP A 97 5.79 6.55 -21.15
C ASP A 97 5.20 5.57 -22.16
N GLU A 98 6.01 4.64 -22.68
CA GLU A 98 5.55 3.58 -23.58
C GLU A 98 4.64 2.58 -22.84
N ASP A 99 4.97 2.21 -21.61
CA ASP A 99 4.13 1.33 -20.79
C ASP A 99 2.80 2.02 -20.45
N ILE A 100 2.83 3.31 -20.13
CA ILE A 100 1.63 4.11 -19.90
C ILE A 100 0.74 4.11 -21.13
N ALA A 101 1.28 4.41 -22.32
CA ALA A 101 0.52 4.43 -23.57
C ALA A 101 -0.11 3.07 -23.92
N ARG A 102 0.49 1.96 -23.48
CA ARG A 102 -0.07 0.62 -23.65
C ARG A 102 -1.17 0.29 -22.64
N ILE A 103 -1.10 0.82 -21.42
CA ILE A 103 -2.07 0.57 -20.36
C ILE A 103 -3.27 1.50 -20.47
N GLU A 104 -3.06 2.74 -20.89
CA GLU A 104 -4.09 3.79 -20.96
C GLU A 104 -5.37 3.38 -21.70
N PRO A 105 -5.36 2.66 -22.84
CA PRO A 105 -6.57 2.18 -23.49
C PRO A 105 -7.41 1.22 -22.65
N HIS A 106 -6.80 0.59 -21.65
CA HIS A 106 -7.44 -0.35 -20.73
C HIS A 106 -7.81 0.29 -19.37
N ALA A 107 -7.50 1.57 -19.16
CA ALA A 107 -7.71 2.26 -17.89
C ALA A 107 -9.17 2.21 -17.44
N GLN A 108 -10.11 2.48 -18.34
CA GLN A 108 -11.53 2.43 -18.03
C GLN A 108 -11.95 1.03 -17.52
N TYR A 109 -11.50 -0.02 -18.19
CA TYR A 109 -11.75 -1.41 -17.77
C TYR A 109 -11.21 -1.69 -16.36
N VAL A 110 -10.01 -1.21 -16.05
CA VAL A 110 -9.39 -1.37 -14.72
C VAL A 110 -10.26 -0.72 -13.65
N PHE A 111 -10.67 0.54 -13.87
CA PHE A 111 -11.47 1.28 -12.88
C PHE A 111 -12.89 0.72 -12.73
N ASP A 112 -13.52 0.27 -13.80
CA ASP A 112 -14.84 -0.36 -13.74
C ASP A 112 -14.81 -1.65 -12.90
N ARG A 113 -13.78 -2.47 -13.08
CA ARG A 113 -13.58 -3.70 -12.30
C ARG A 113 -13.24 -3.41 -10.82
N LEU A 114 -12.42 -2.39 -10.56
CA LEU A 114 -12.13 -1.95 -9.19
C LEU A 114 -13.38 -1.45 -8.48
N ASN A 115 -14.23 -0.70 -9.16
CA ASN A 115 -15.52 -0.23 -8.63
C ASN A 115 -16.51 -1.38 -8.40
N ALA A 116 -16.40 -2.46 -9.16
CA ALA A 116 -17.18 -3.68 -8.95
C ALA A 116 -16.70 -4.51 -7.74
N GLY A 117 -15.55 -4.15 -7.14
CA GLY A 117 -14.98 -4.79 -5.96
C GLY A 117 -13.99 -5.92 -6.28
N ASP A 118 -13.53 -6.02 -7.52
CA ASP A 118 -12.54 -7.02 -7.91
C ASP A 118 -11.16 -6.70 -7.34
N GLU A 119 -10.38 -7.74 -7.10
CA GLU A 119 -9.03 -7.60 -6.54
C GLU A 119 -8.06 -6.98 -7.55
N LEU A 120 -7.35 -5.92 -7.16
CA LEU A 120 -6.38 -5.21 -8.00
C LEU A 120 -5.32 -6.15 -8.62
N LEU A 121 -4.86 -7.14 -7.88
CA LEU A 121 -3.87 -8.09 -8.37
C LEU A 121 -4.42 -8.97 -9.51
N ALA A 122 -5.68 -9.39 -9.42
CA ALA A 122 -6.34 -10.19 -10.46
C ALA A 122 -6.52 -9.36 -11.74
N ILE A 123 -7.04 -8.14 -11.60
CA ILE A 123 -7.21 -7.19 -12.72
C ILE A 123 -5.87 -6.88 -13.37
N SER A 124 -4.83 -6.64 -12.56
CA SER A 124 -3.48 -6.31 -13.06
C SER A 124 -2.87 -7.43 -13.88
N LYS A 125 -3.08 -8.69 -13.51
CA LYS A 125 -2.63 -9.85 -14.31
C LYS A 125 -3.33 -9.93 -15.66
N GLU A 126 -4.63 -9.67 -15.68
CA GLU A 126 -5.43 -9.71 -16.90
C GLU A 126 -5.03 -8.59 -17.86
N VAL A 127 -4.97 -7.35 -17.37
CA VAL A 127 -4.58 -6.18 -18.16
C VAL A 127 -3.11 -6.25 -18.61
N ALA A 128 -2.23 -6.80 -17.80
CA ALA A 128 -0.83 -7.02 -18.17
C ALA A 128 -0.69 -7.89 -19.42
N ASN A 129 -1.51 -8.93 -19.54
CA ASN A 129 -1.54 -9.78 -20.73
C ASN A 129 -2.07 -9.03 -21.97
N MET A 130 -3.10 -8.18 -21.80
CA MET A 130 -3.66 -7.40 -22.89
C MET A 130 -2.73 -6.29 -23.38
N ALA A 131 -2.13 -5.55 -22.46
CA ALA A 131 -1.24 -4.43 -22.73
C ALA A 131 0.23 -4.85 -23.00
N ARG A 132 0.58 -6.12 -22.84
CA ARG A 132 1.96 -6.65 -22.95
C ARG A 132 2.94 -5.95 -22.01
N VAL A 133 2.53 -5.73 -20.78
CA VAL A 133 3.32 -5.17 -19.69
C VAL A 133 3.35 -6.13 -18.52
N THR A 134 4.05 -5.80 -17.44
CA THR A 134 4.02 -6.62 -16.23
C THR A 134 2.84 -6.23 -15.33
N PRO A 135 2.29 -7.16 -14.53
CA PRO A 135 1.24 -6.84 -13.56
C PRO A 135 1.66 -5.72 -12.58
N ALA A 136 2.94 -5.67 -12.23
CA ALA A 136 3.49 -4.64 -11.37
C ALA A 136 3.44 -3.24 -12.01
N GLN A 137 3.65 -3.13 -13.32
CA GLN A 137 3.51 -1.86 -14.05
C GLN A 137 2.06 -1.39 -14.09
N VAL A 138 1.10 -2.30 -14.27
CA VAL A 138 -0.34 -1.96 -14.18
C VAL A 138 -0.69 -1.45 -12.78
N MET A 139 -0.20 -2.09 -11.73
CA MET A 139 -0.41 -1.65 -10.35
C MET A 139 0.19 -0.25 -10.11
N LEU A 140 1.41 0.01 -10.60
CA LEU A 140 2.03 1.34 -10.50
C LEU A 140 1.22 2.40 -11.25
N PHE A 141 0.70 2.09 -12.44
CA PHE A 141 -0.17 2.99 -13.19
C PHE A 141 -1.42 3.36 -12.38
N VAL A 142 -2.13 2.38 -11.83
CA VAL A 142 -3.31 2.62 -11.00
C VAL A 142 -2.96 3.47 -9.79
N HIS A 143 -1.85 3.18 -9.09
CA HIS A 143 -1.39 3.98 -7.96
C HIS A 143 -1.07 5.41 -8.35
N ALA A 144 -0.42 5.62 -9.50
CA ALA A 144 -0.10 6.96 -10.00
C ALA A 144 -1.37 7.77 -10.28
N VAL A 145 -2.37 7.18 -10.95
CA VAL A 145 -3.63 7.84 -11.30
C VAL A 145 -4.45 8.17 -10.05
N VAL A 146 -4.57 7.21 -9.12
CA VAL A 146 -5.35 7.40 -7.87
C VAL A 146 -4.67 8.39 -6.92
N SER A 147 -3.33 8.49 -6.95
CA SER A 147 -2.57 9.40 -6.10
C SER A 147 -2.50 10.83 -6.64
N GLN A 148 -2.91 11.06 -7.89
CA GLN A 148 -3.03 12.43 -8.40
C GLN A 148 -4.26 13.09 -7.77
N PRO A 149 -4.09 14.20 -7.02
CA PRO A 149 -5.25 14.96 -6.54
C PRO A 149 -6.02 15.43 -7.77
N GLN A 150 -7.29 15.10 -7.84
CA GLN A 150 -8.18 15.65 -8.87
C GLN A 150 -8.20 17.17 -8.67
N GLN A 151 -7.58 17.89 -9.61
CA GLN A 151 -7.66 19.34 -9.69
C GLN A 151 -9.03 19.76 -10.19
#